data_d2df57a487dfa689ee266927354e8695
#
_entry.id   d2df57a487dfa689ee266927354e8695
#
_cell.length_a   1.000
_cell.length_b   1.000
_cell.length_c   1.000
_cell.angle_alpha   90.00
_cell.angle_beta   90.00
_cell.angle_gamma   90.00
#
_symmetry.space_group_name_H-M   'P 1'
#
loop_
_entity.id
_entity.type
_entity.pdbx_description
1 polymer ?
#
loop_
_entity_poly.entity_id
_entity_poly.type
_entity_poly.pdbx_seq_one_letter_code
_entity_poly.pdbx_strand_id
1 'polypeptide(L)'
;IIVRNYASTIRPPQNTPRLRYLFYMFCFSSVLLYFVGKKVDKKKQPKTSFNSEREFQEYEEATGLKRRYKLINHDKNKNYKFYAIPYAFSDKTVDEIADKIKKHDNGKHVKIIDPAVLIEQEKEDESKKYCYLLQDLELSRSPYPKGLITALVKEEIQFYMNTRNGTFDTNFVLKNFPQSTDEAIKFENDVSDIQKCIILQNDFNSELDSDKSATTARSIRNVKGYFETVGRTKEIVQKGGAVDKQIKEIISEDF
;
A
#
# COMPACT_ATOMS: atom_id res chain seq x y z
N ILE A 1 -31.71 17.05 -95.64
CA ILE A 1 -31.08 16.27 -94.50
C ILE A 1 -31.14 17.14 -93.24
N ILE A 2 -32.03 16.77 -92.28
CA ILE A 2 -32.23 17.48 -91.06
C ILE A 2 -31.32 16.80 -90.02
N VAL A 3 -30.30 17.50 -89.58
CA VAL A 3 -29.46 17.06 -88.45
C VAL A 3 -30.14 17.53 -87.14
N ARG A 4 -30.68 16.59 -86.39
CA ARG A 4 -31.19 16.83 -85.04
C ARG A 4 -30.03 16.83 -84.06
N ASN A 5 -29.70 18.00 -83.50
CA ASN A 5 -28.81 18.12 -82.38
C ASN A 5 -29.53 17.72 -81.10
N TYR A 6 -29.29 16.52 -80.62
CA TYR A 6 -29.68 16.12 -79.28
C TYR A 6 -28.60 16.54 -78.29
N ALA A 7 -28.67 17.79 -77.81
CA ALA A 7 -27.91 18.18 -76.61
C ALA A 7 -28.87 18.26 -75.46
N SER A 8 -29.26 17.11 -74.93
CA SER A 8 -29.94 17.08 -73.66
C SER A 8 -28.87 17.10 -72.53
N THR A 9 -28.44 18.27 -72.13
CA THR A 9 -27.69 18.43 -70.93
C THR A 9 -28.61 18.24 -69.71
N ILE A 10 -28.96 16.98 -69.41
CA ILE A 10 -29.50 16.65 -68.09
C ILE A 10 -28.31 16.73 -67.14
N ARG A 11 -28.16 17.90 -66.48
CA ARG A 11 -27.25 18.00 -65.35
C ARG A 11 -27.86 17.18 -64.23
N PRO A 12 -27.18 16.10 -63.74
CA PRO A 12 -27.65 15.43 -62.53
C PRO A 12 -27.69 16.42 -61.38
N PRO A 13 -28.66 16.31 -60.48
CA PRO A 13 -28.74 17.20 -59.32
C PRO A 13 -27.42 17.11 -58.58
N GLN A 14 -26.69 18.21 -58.48
CA GLN A 14 -25.47 18.31 -57.74
C GLN A 14 -25.78 18.27 -56.24
N ASN A 15 -26.00 17.10 -55.67
CA ASN A 15 -26.01 16.90 -54.20
C ASN A 15 -24.59 16.87 -53.60
N THR A 16 -23.57 17.22 -54.37
CA THR A 16 -22.23 17.36 -53.84
C THR A 16 -22.12 18.69 -53.10
N PRO A 17 -21.76 18.66 -51.83
CA PRO A 17 -21.56 19.90 -51.06
C PRO A 17 -20.50 20.75 -51.78
N ARG A 18 -20.81 22.04 -51.97
CA ARG A 18 -19.88 22.96 -52.62
C ARG A 18 -18.54 22.96 -51.88
N LEU A 19 -17.43 22.88 -52.60
CA LEU A 19 -16.06 22.79 -52.06
C LEU A 19 -15.76 23.83 -50.96
N ARG A 20 -16.45 25.01 -51.05
CA ARG A 20 -16.39 26.05 -50.00
C ARG A 20 -16.90 25.56 -48.64
N TYR A 21 -17.98 24.79 -48.57
CA TYR A 21 -18.52 24.29 -47.34
C TYR A 21 -17.61 23.24 -46.70
N LEU A 22 -16.97 22.40 -47.48
CA LEU A 22 -15.95 21.46 -47.01
C LEU A 22 -14.76 22.19 -46.41
N PHE A 23 -14.32 23.27 -47.05
CA PHE A 23 -13.24 24.10 -46.52
C PHE A 23 -13.64 24.78 -45.21
N TYR A 24 -14.82 25.36 -45.09
CA TYR A 24 -15.30 25.95 -43.85
C TYR A 24 -15.45 24.92 -42.72
N MET A 25 -15.95 23.72 -43.04
CA MET A 25 -16.05 22.64 -42.06
C MET A 25 -14.67 22.21 -41.55
N PHE A 26 -13.69 22.12 -42.45
CA PHE A 26 -12.31 21.81 -42.08
C PHE A 26 -11.69 22.89 -41.17
N CYS A 27 -11.84 24.16 -41.53
CA CYS A 27 -11.35 25.27 -40.72
C CYS A 27 -12.04 25.30 -39.34
N PHE A 28 -13.35 25.09 -39.28
CA PHE A 28 -14.10 25.05 -38.02
C PHE A 28 -13.65 23.88 -37.15
N SER A 29 -13.47 22.69 -37.72
CA SER A 29 -12.97 21.51 -37.02
C SER A 29 -11.55 21.74 -36.45
N SER A 30 -10.68 22.37 -37.23
CA SER A 30 -9.30 22.69 -36.81
C SER A 30 -9.26 23.69 -35.65
N VAL A 31 -10.12 24.72 -35.70
CA VAL A 31 -10.27 25.70 -34.60
C VAL A 31 -10.79 25.02 -33.34
N LEU A 32 -11.79 24.15 -33.48
CA LEU A 32 -12.38 23.41 -32.35
C LEU A 32 -11.35 22.48 -31.71
N LEU A 33 -10.56 21.74 -32.53
CA LEU A 33 -9.46 20.91 -32.07
C LEU A 33 -8.39 21.72 -31.34
N TYR A 34 -8.02 22.91 -31.84
CA TYR A 34 -7.09 23.81 -31.18
C TYR A 34 -7.59 24.24 -29.80
N PHE A 35 -8.86 24.60 -29.65
CA PHE A 35 -9.44 24.97 -28.35
C PHE A 35 -9.52 23.79 -27.38
N VAL A 36 -9.88 22.60 -27.87
CA VAL A 36 -9.88 21.38 -27.06
C VAL A 36 -8.48 21.01 -26.61
N GLY A 37 -7.50 21.02 -27.54
CA GLY A 37 -6.09 20.78 -27.21
C GLY A 37 -5.57 21.73 -26.16
N LYS A 38 -5.86 23.04 -26.29
CA LYS A 38 -5.47 24.05 -25.31
C LYS A 38 -6.12 23.87 -23.93
N LYS A 39 -7.30 23.24 -23.87
CA LYS A 39 -7.96 22.89 -22.61
C LYS A 39 -7.38 21.62 -21.96
N VAL A 40 -6.98 20.64 -22.79
CA VAL A 40 -6.35 19.40 -22.33
C VAL A 40 -4.93 19.66 -21.85
N ASP A 41 -4.15 20.47 -22.56
CA ASP A 41 -2.78 20.82 -22.19
C ASP A 41 -2.68 21.68 -20.91
N LYS A 42 -3.80 22.23 -20.45
CA LYS A 42 -3.83 22.97 -19.16
C LYS A 42 -3.75 22.07 -17.92
N LYS A 43 -3.92 20.77 -18.05
CA LYS A 43 -3.60 19.83 -16.96
C LYS A 43 -2.07 19.77 -16.84
N LYS A 44 -1.50 20.69 -16.07
CA LYS A 44 -0.10 20.63 -15.70
C LYS A 44 0.20 19.25 -15.14
N GLN A 45 1.22 18.59 -15.69
CA GLN A 45 1.70 17.34 -15.11
C GLN A 45 2.07 17.61 -13.64
N PRO A 46 1.76 16.69 -12.73
CA PRO A 46 2.11 16.86 -11.33
C PRO A 46 3.62 17.05 -11.22
N LYS A 47 4.05 18.13 -10.58
CA LYS A 47 5.45 18.33 -10.27
C LYS A 47 5.95 17.19 -9.38
N THR A 48 6.99 16.52 -9.79
CA THR A 48 7.60 15.41 -9.04
C THR A 48 8.79 15.86 -8.19
N SER A 49 9.34 17.03 -8.46
CA SER A 49 10.48 17.61 -7.73
C SER A 49 10.20 19.05 -7.31
N PHE A 50 10.54 19.39 -6.08
CA PHE A 50 10.41 20.72 -5.49
C PHE A 50 11.75 21.15 -4.92
N ASN A 51 12.11 22.41 -5.12
CA ASN A 51 13.39 22.96 -4.66
C ASN A 51 13.32 23.49 -3.22
N SER A 52 12.11 23.79 -2.73
CA SER A 52 11.89 24.27 -1.36
C SER A 52 10.57 23.80 -0.80
N GLU A 53 10.48 23.71 0.53
CA GLU A 53 9.26 23.36 1.26
C GLU A 53 8.12 24.35 0.99
N ARG A 54 8.45 25.63 0.83
CA ARG A 54 7.48 26.69 0.51
C ARG A 54 6.83 26.48 -0.88
N GLU A 55 7.64 26.14 -1.89
CA GLU A 55 7.14 25.83 -3.23
C GLU A 55 6.20 24.61 -3.21
N PHE A 56 6.51 23.64 -2.35
CA PHE A 56 5.68 22.48 -2.16
C PHE A 56 4.34 22.82 -1.48
N GLN A 57 4.34 23.66 -0.44
CA GLN A 57 3.12 24.12 0.23
C GLN A 57 2.20 24.90 -0.72
N GLU A 58 2.77 25.83 -1.50
CA GLU A 58 2.03 26.56 -2.55
C GLU A 58 1.43 25.60 -3.59
N TYR A 59 2.12 24.52 -3.93
CA TYR A 59 1.61 23.51 -4.85
C TYR A 59 0.48 22.66 -4.21
N GLU A 60 0.60 22.28 -2.93
CA GLU A 60 -0.46 21.59 -2.19
C GLU A 60 -1.74 22.44 -2.11
N GLU A 61 -1.61 23.73 -1.77
CA GLU A 61 -2.74 24.66 -1.72
C GLU A 61 -3.40 24.84 -3.09
N ALA A 62 -2.60 24.96 -4.15
CA ALA A 62 -3.10 25.16 -5.50
C ALA A 62 -3.76 23.92 -6.12
N THR A 63 -3.31 22.71 -5.75
CA THR A 63 -3.77 21.45 -6.37
C THR A 63 -4.66 20.62 -5.46
N GLY A 64 -4.63 20.85 -4.15
CA GLY A 64 -5.29 20.02 -3.13
C GLY A 64 -4.64 18.64 -2.93
N LEU A 65 -3.51 18.38 -3.59
CA LEU A 65 -2.76 17.13 -3.49
C LEU A 65 -1.86 17.17 -2.25
N LYS A 66 -2.29 16.52 -1.18
CA LYS A 66 -1.48 16.38 0.03
C LYS A 66 -0.43 15.29 -0.13
N ARG A 67 0.81 15.61 0.22
CA ARG A 67 1.89 14.62 0.30
C ARG A 67 1.61 13.66 1.45
N ARG A 68 1.64 12.36 1.15
CA ARG A 68 1.59 11.36 2.19
C ARG A 68 2.99 11.19 2.76
N TYR A 69 3.15 11.56 4.01
CA TYR A 69 4.40 11.31 4.73
C TYR A 69 4.28 9.98 5.46
N LYS A 70 5.32 9.15 5.34
CA LYS A 70 5.48 8.00 6.22
C LYS A 70 5.59 8.49 7.66
N LEU A 71 4.99 7.77 8.60
CA LEU A 71 5.09 8.09 10.02
C LEU A 71 6.56 8.08 10.47
N ILE A 72 7.31 7.11 10.02
CA ILE A 72 8.73 6.93 10.30
C ILE A 72 9.48 6.83 8.97
N ASN A 73 10.39 7.76 8.74
CA ASN A 73 11.28 7.69 7.58
C ASN A 73 12.64 7.16 8.05
N HIS A 74 13.05 6.01 7.55
CA HIS A 74 14.32 5.37 7.90
C HIS A 74 15.55 6.22 7.62
N ASP A 75 15.50 7.05 6.59
CA ASP A 75 16.61 7.94 6.27
C ASP A 75 16.89 8.96 7.36
N LYS A 76 15.83 9.36 8.10
CA LYS A 76 15.90 10.35 9.17
C LYS A 76 15.89 9.74 10.58
N ASN A 77 15.31 8.56 10.74
CA ASN A 77 15.12 7.94 12.05
C ASN A 77 15.46 6.43 11.99
N LYS A 78 16.70 6.11 12.35
CA LYS A 78 17.22 4.74 12.38
C LYS A 78 16.90 3.99 13.68
N ASN A 79 16.21 4.65 14.62
CA ASN A 79 15.98 4.13 15.97
C ASN A 79 14.90 3.03 16.00
N TYR A 80 14.06 2.96 14.97
CA TYR A 80 12.96 2.02 14.91
C TYR A 80 13.15 1.03 13.77
N LYS A 81 13.07 -0.26 14.10
CA LYS A 81 13.09 -1.35 13.11
C LYS A 81 11.79 -2.13 13.17
N PHE A 82 11.33 -2.64 12.02
CA PHE A 82 10.09 -3.38 11.90
C PHE A 82 10.34 -4.78 11.37
N TYR A 83 9.92 -5.77 12.16
CA TYR A 83 9.95 -7.18 11.82
C TYR A 83 8.52 -7.68 11.69
N ALA A 84 8.16 -8.26 10.56
CA ALA A 84 6.83 -8.80 10.32
C ALA A 84 6.82 -10.32 10.44
N ILE A 85 5.82 -10.87 11.13
CA ILE A 85 5.55 -12.30 11.21
C ILE A 85 4.11 -12.51 10.72
N PRO A 86 3.89 -12.78 9.43
CA PRO A 86 2.56 -12.79 8.85
C PRO A 86 1.63 -13.86 9.43
N TYR A 87 2.19 -15.00 9.78
CA TYR A 87 1.43 -16.14 10.28
C TYR A 87 2.17 -16.76 11.46
N ALA A 88 1.61 -16.64 12.66
CA ALA A 88 2.11 -17.24 13.89
C ALA A 88 0.93 -17.74 14.72
N PHE A 89 0.90 -19.06 14.97
CA PHE A 89 -0.17 -19.65 15.79
C PHE A 89 0.14 -19.67 17.28
N SER A 90 1.43 -19.64 17.63
CA SER A 90 1.87 -19.72 19.01
C SER A 90 2.47 -18.41 19.51
N ASP A 91 1.90 -17.84 20.57
CA ASP A 91 2.42 -16.65 21.23
C ASP A 91 3.82 -16.90 21.78
N LYS A 92 4.05 -18.09 22.34
CA LYS A 92 5.37 -18.48 22.88
C LYS A 92 6.50 -18.38 21.86
N THR A 93 6.21 -18.79 20.61
CA THR A 93 7.21 -18.72 19.53
C THR A 93 7.56 -17.28 19.18
N VAL A 94 6.55 -16.40 19.18
CA VAL A 94 6.74 -14.96 18.91
C VAL A 94 7.51 -14.31 20.04
N ASP A 95 7.19 -14.63 21.30
CA ASP A 95 7.89 -14.12 22.49
C ASP A 95 9.35 -14.58 22.48
N GLU A 96 9.62 -15.85 22.17
CA GLU A 96 10.99 -16.37 22.03
C GLU A 96 11.77 -15.62 20.94
N ILE A 97 11.15 -15.33 19.79
CA ILE A 97 11.77 -14.54 18.72
C ILE A 97 12.05 -13.12 19.20
N ALA A 98 11.09 -12.49 19.86
CA ALA A 98 11.24 -11.15 20.42
C ALA A 98 12.37 -11.06 21.46
N ASP A 99 12.45 -12.04 22.38
CA ASP A 99 13.52 -12.12 23.37
C ASP A 99 14.90 -12.32 22.74
N LYS A 100 14.97 -13.09 21.65
CA LYS A 100 16.21 -13.29 20.91
C LYS A 100 16.62 -12.04 20.15
N ILE A 101 15.68 -11.34 19.51
CA ILE A 101 15.90 -10.02 18.89
C ILE A 101 16.47 -9.05 19.94
N LYS A 102 15.87 -9.01 21.12
CA LYS A 102 16.34 -8.17 22.23
C LYS A 102 17.77 -8.49 22.68
N LYS A 103 18.12 -9.77 22.77
CA LYS A 103 19.46 -10.22 23.17
C LYS A 103 20.52 -9.88 22.11
N HIS A 104 20.19 -9.97 20.84
CA HIS A 104 21.14 -9.77 19.74
C HIS A 104 21.31 -8.31 19.33
N ASP A 105 20.29 -7.47 19.49
CA ASP A 105 20.34 -6.04 19.14
C ASP A 105 20.68 -5.18 20.36
N ASN A 106 21.76 -5.53 21.09
CA ASN A 106 22.32 -4.77 22.20
C ASN A 106 21.33 -4.36 23.30
N GLY A 107 20.29 -5.16 23.54
CA GLY A 107 19.28 -4.89 24.58
C GLY A 107 18.30 -3.79 24.25
N LYS A 108 18.15 -3.42 22.98
CA LYS A 108 17.10 -2.49 22.55
C LYS A 108 15.71 -2.96 22.99
N HIS A 109 14.80 -2.00 23.16
CA HIS A 109 13.43 -2.34 23.50
C HIS A 109 12.77 -3.12 22.35
N VAL A 110 11.94 -4.11 22.72
CA VAL A 110 11.12 -4.84 21.75
C VAL A 110 9.67 -4.65 22.14
N LYS A 111 8.86 -4.22 21.18
CA LYS A 111 7.41 -4.08 21.32
C LYS A 111 6.73 -5.01 20.32
N ILE A 112 5.97 -5.97 20.85
CA ILE A 112 5.12 -6.84 20.02
C ILE A 112 3.79 -6.13 19.80
N ILE A 113 3.32 -6.11 18.56
CA ILE A 113 2.04 -5.56 18.15
C ILE A 113 1.23 -6.68 17.50
N ASP A 114 0.10 -7.03 18.13
CA ASP A 114 -0.85 -8.00 17.61
C ASP A 114 -2.15 -7.28 17.21
N PRO A 115 -2.50 -7.25 15.93
CA PRO A 115 -3.73 -6.61 15.46
C PRO A 115 -5.01 -7.19 16.09
N ALA A 116 -5.02 -8.49 16.45
CA ALA A 116 -6.17 -9.10 17.08
C ALA A 116 -6.46 -8.48 18.45
N VAL A 117 -5.40 -8.29 19.26
CA VAL A 117 -5.52 -7.63 20.57
C VAL A 117 -5.94 -6.17 20.42
N LEU A 118 -5.40 -5.47 19.40
CA LEU A 118 -5.79 -4.07 19.14
C LEU A 118 -7.28 -3.95 18.75
N ILE A 119 -7.79 -4.89 17.96
CA ILE A 119 -9.22 -4.91 17.58
C ILE A 119 -10.09 -5.13 18.81
N GLU A 120 -9.72 -6.03 19.72
CA GLU A 120 -10.47 -6.25 20.96
C GLU A 120 -10.46 -5.01 21.87
N GLN A 121 -9.30 -4.42 22.09
CA GLN A 121 -9.16 -3.18 22.87
C GLN A 121 -9.95 -2.01 22.27
N GLU A 122 -9.98 -1.92 20.94
CA GLU A 122 -10.73 -0.88 20.22
C GLU A 122 -12.25 -1.08 20.36
N LYS A 123 -12.72 -2.33 20.45
CA LYS A 123 -14.16 -2.64 20.65
C LYS A 123 -14.63 -2.38 22.06
N GLU A 124 -13.78 -2.61 23.07
CA GLU A 124 -14.12 -2.46 24.48
C GLU A 124 -14.23 -0.98 24.91
N ASP A 125 -13.50 -0.11 24.28
CA ASP A 125 -13.43 1.31 24.66
C ASP A 125 -14.29 2.17 23.72
N GLU A 126 -15.47 2.58 24.20
CA GLU A 126 -16.42 3.43 23.45
C GLU A 126 -15.83 4.80 23.06
N SER A 127 -14.75 5.25 23.71
CA SER A 127 -14.07 6.51 23.37
C SER A 127 -13.22 6.40 22.10
N LYS A 128 -12.94 5.20 21.67
CA LYS A 128 -12.11 4.91 20.52
C LYS A 128 -12.84 5.17 19.20
N LYS A 129 -12.07 5.57 18.21
CA LYS A 129 -12.58 6.02 16.92
C LYS A 129 -13.34 4.94 16.13
N TYR A 130 -12.89 3.71 16.20
CA TYR A 130 -13.43 2.62 15.38
C TYR A 130 -14.32 1.65 16.17
N CYS A 131 -14.62 1.92 17.45
CA CYS A 131 -15.40 1.06 18.34
C CYS A 131 -16.73 0.62 17.69
N TYR A 132 -17.59 1.57 17.38
CA TYR A 132 -18.90 1.28 16.79
C TYR A 132 -18.83 0.60 15.42
N LEU A 133 -17.85 0.99 14.60
CA LEU A 133 -17.63 0.34 13.31
C LEU A 133 -17.28 -1.14 13.46
N LEU A 134 -16.38 -1.46 14.41
CA LEU A 134 -15.96 -2.84 14.66
C LEU A 134 -17.10 -3.67 15.23
N GLN A 135 -17.91 -3.11 16.13
CA GLN A 135 -19.10 -3.78 16.67
C GLN A 135 -20.13 -4.07 15.57
N ASP A 136 -20.41 -3.11 14.69
CA ASP A 136 -21.34 -3.28 13.57
C ASP A 136 -20.84 -4.34 12.56
N LEU A 137 -19.55 -4.36 12.27
CA LEU A 137 -18.94 -5.36 11.38
C LEU A 137 -19.03 -6.76 11.97
N GLU A 138 -18.84 -6.91 13.28
CA GLU A 138 -18.98 -8.19 13.97
C GLU A 138 -20.43 -8.68 13.97
N LEU A 139 -21.40 -7.82 14.29
CA LEU A 139 -22.82 -8.13 14.24
C LEU A 139 -23.27 -8.54 12.84
N SER A 140 -22.80 -7.85 11.81
CA SER A 140 -23.12 -8.13 10.41
C SER A 140 -22.29 -9.28 9.82
N ARG A 141 -21.30 -9.81 10.55
CA ARG A 141 -20.31 -10.79 10.07
C ARG A 141 -19.64 -10.36 8.76
N SER A 142 -19.44 -9.08 8.62
CA SER A 142 -18.81 -8.50 7.43
C SER A 142 -17.28 -8.48 7.57
N PRO A 143 -16.53 -8.66 6.47
CA PRO A 143 -15.08 -8.57 6.53
C PRO A 143 -14.63 -7.16 6.86
N TYR A 144 -13.48 -7.03 7.51
CA TYR A 144 -12.90 -5.73 7.82
C TYR A 144 -12.59 -4.93 6.54
N PRO A 145 -12.88 -3.63 6.52
CA PRO A 145 -12.50 -2.75 5.41
C PRO A 145 -11.00 -2.76 5.17
N LYS A 146 -10.62 -2.74 3.89
CA LYS A 146 -9.20 -2.72 3.50
C LYS A 146 -8.47 -1.55 4.18
N GLY A 147 -7.43 -1.89 4.91
CA GLY A 147 -6.56 -0.94 5.58
C GLY A 147 -7.02 -0.45 6.95
N LEU A 148 -8.12 -0.97 7.49
CA LEU A 148 -8.51 -0.71 8.88
C LEU A 148 -7.45 -1.26 9.84
N ILE A 149 -7.01 -2.49 9.63
CA ILE A 149 -5.96 -3.12 10.46
C ILE A 149 -4.67 -2.29 10.42
N THR A 150 -4.25 -1.87 9.23
CA THR A 150 -3.07 -0.99 9.09
C THR A 150 -3.24 0.34 9.82
N ALA A 151 -4.46 0.90 9.84
CA ALA A 151 -4.75 2.13 10.58
C ALA A 151 -4.62 1.94 12.09
N LEU A 152 -5.15 0.84 12.64
CA LEU A 152 -5.03 0.51 14.06
C LEU A 152 -3.56 0.29 14.47
N VAL A 153 -2.81 -0.47 13.67
CA VAL A 153 -1.37 -0.67 13.90
C VAL A 153 -0.62 0.66 13.85
N LYS A 154 -0.95 1.54 12.91
CA LYS A 154 -0.36 2.87 12.83
C LYS A 154 -0.66 3.73 14.07
N GLU A 155 -1.91 3.72 14.55
CA GLU A 155 -2.32 4.45 15.75
C GLU A 155 -1.57 3.95 16.98
N GLU A 156 -1.41 2.62 17.15
CA GLU A 156 -0.65 2.04 18.26
C GLU A 156 0.84 2.44 18.22
N ILE A 157 1.46 2.39 17.02
CA ILE A 157 2.85 2.83 16.85
C ILE A 157 2.98 4.33 17.17
N GLN A 158 2.07 5.15 16.68
CA GLN A 158 2.06 6.59 16.94
C GLN A 158 1.85 6.90 18.42
N PHE A 159 0.97 6.16 19.08
CA PHE A 159 0.76 6.27 20.52
C PHE A 159 2.04 5.91 21.28
N TYR A 160 2.67 4.78 20.96
CA TYR A 160 3.94 4.36 21.57
C TYR A 160 5.04 5.40 21.40
N MET A 161 5.19 5.96 20.20
CA MET A 161 6.18 7.01 19.92
C MET A 161 5.95 8.29 20.73
N ASN A 162 4.70 8.61 21.03
CA ASN A 162 4.33 9.79 21.82
C ASN A 162 4.49 9.56 23.34
N THR A 163 4.72 8.32 23.76
CA THR A 163 5.01 8.00 25.17
C THR A 163 6.50 8.17 25.49
N ARG A 164 6.85 8.10 26.77
CA ARG A 164 8.26 8.12 27.23
C ARG A 164 9.09 6.98 26.60
N ASN A 165 8.46 5.87 26.29
CA ASN A 165 9.12 4.72 25.66
C ASN A 165 9.59 5.01 24.22
N GLY A 166 8.95 5.94 23.53
CA GLY A 166 9.33 6.36 22.17
C GLY A 166 10.67 7.08 22.06
N THR A 167 11.31 7.43 23.20
CA THR A 167 12.67 8.01 23.20
C THR A 167 13.77 6.96 23.07
N PHE A 168 13.44 5.68 23.28
CA PHE A 168 14.39 4.58 23.20
C PHE A 168 14.37 3.91 21.82
N ASP A 169 15.52 3.40 21.43
CA ASP A 169 15.63 2.56 20.25
C ASP A 169 14.75 1.31 20.42
N THR A 170 13.81 1.10 19.51
CA THR A 170 12.80 0.06 19.66
C THR A 170 12.66 -0.76 18.38
N ASN A 171 12.62 -2.07 18.56
CA ASN A 171 12.29 -3.04 17.53
C ASN A 171 10.82 -3.43 17.64
N PHE A 172 10.03 -3.15 16.61
CA PHE A 172 8.63 -3.55 16.54
C PHE A 172 8.52 -4.92 15.90
N VAL A 173 7.85 -5.85 16.56
CA VAL A 173 7.52 -7.17 16.03
C VAL A 173 6.02 -7.19 15.75
N LEU A 174 5.67 -7.25 14.48
CA LEU A 174 4.27 -7.29 14.02
C LEU A 174 3.85 -8.74 13.93
N LYS A 175 3.01 -9.21 14.87
CA LYS A 175 2.48 -10.56 14.91
C LYS A 175 1.23 -10.66 14.04
N ASN A 176 1.11 -11.72 13.25
CA ASN A 176 -0.03 -11.96 12.36
C ASN A 176 -0.33 -10.80 11.40
N PHE A 177 0.71 -10.06 11.02
CA PHE A 177 0.61 -8.93 10.12
C PHE A 177 1.87 -8.82 9.25
N PRO A 178 1.74 -8.47 7.95
CA PRO A 178 0.52 -8.34 7.17
C PRO A 178 -0.04 -9.69 6.70
N GLN A 179 -1.36 -9.80 6.54
CA GLN A 179 -2.01 -11.00 6.00
C GLN A 179 -2.31 -10.89 4.50
N SER A 180 -2.15 -9.70 3.93
CA SER A 180 -2.32 -9.46 2.50
C SER A 180 -1.24 -8.52 1.96
N THR A 181 -0.98 -8.61 0.65
CA THR A 181 -0.05 -7.69 -0.03
C THR A 181 -0.53 -6.25 0.03
N ASP A 182 -1.84 -6.02 0.00
CA ASP A 182 -2.43 -4.68 0.13
C ASP A 182 -2.10 -4.05 1.49
N GLU A 183 -2.13 -4.84 2.56
CA GLU A 183 -1.76 -4.40 3.91
C GLU A 183 -0.27 -4.11 4.02
N ALA A 184 0.58 -4.96 3.43
CA ALA A 184 2.01 -4.74 3.40
C ALA A 184 2.36 -3.42 2.70
N ILE A 185 1.84 -3.22 1.49
CA ILE A 185 2.06 -2.00 0.71
C ILE A 185 1.53 -0.77 1.45
N LYS A 186 0.34 -0.87 2.05
CA LYS A 186 -0.25 0.24 2.79
C LYS A 186 0.57 0.59 4.04
N PHE A 187 1.06 -0.43 4.77
CA PHE A 187 1.93 -0.21 5.92
C PHE A 187 3.23 0.47 5.51
N GLU A 188 3.88 -0.02 4.45
CA GLU A 188 5.13 0.58 3.96
C GLU A 188 4.95 2.00 3.45
N ASN A 189 3.78 2.34 2.92
CA ASN A 189 3.47 3.71 2.46
C ASN A 189 3.10 4.66 3.60
N ASP A 190 2.40 4.19 4.63
CA ASP A 190 1.78 5.04 5.64
C ASP A 190 2.60 5.07 6.95
N VAL A 191 3.34 4.00 7.25
CA VAL A 191 4.07 3.87 8.54
C VAL A 191 5.57 3.86 8.32
N SER A 192 6.14 2.78 7.84
CA SER A 192 7.58 2.60 7.61
C SER A 192 7.85 1.36 6.79
N ASP A 193 9.06 1.26 6.24
CA ASP A 193 9.50 0.06 5.54
C ASP A 193 9.71 -1.10 6.54
N ILE A 194 9.24 -2.30 6.16
CA ILE A 194 9.50 -3.53 6.92
C ILE A 194 10.90 -4.01 6.55
N GLN A 195 11.79 -4.13 7.55
CA GLN A 195 13.16 -4.57 7.32
C GLN A 195 13.23 -6.03 6.94
N LYS A 196 12.57 -6.88 7.73
CA LYS A 196 12.56 -8.32 7.51
C LYS A 196 11.16 -8.90 7.76
N CYS A 197 10.78 -9.80 6.90
CA CYS A 197 9.60 -10.64 7.04
C CYS A 197 10.04 -12.04 7.46
N ILE A 198 9.68 -12.45 8.66
CA ILE A 198 10.06 -13.73 9.26
C ILE A 198 8.92 -14.72 9.02
N ILE A 199 9.17 -15.73 8.23
CA ILE A 199 8.20 -16.78 7.93
C ILE A 199 8.53 -18.02 8.76
N LEU A 200 7.61 -18.39 9.64
CA LEU A 200 7.64 -19.61 10.41
C LEU A 200 7.14 -20.75 9.53
N GLN A 201 8.04 -21.61 9.02
CA GLN A 201 7.69 -22.61 8.01
C GLN A 201 6.57 -23.56 8.44
N ASN A 202 6.55 -24.01 9.69
CA ASN A 202 5.52 -24.92 10.16
C ASN A 202 4.15 -24.25 10.19
N ASP A 203 4.06 -23.04 10.74
CA ASP A 203 2.83 -22.28 10.85
C ASP A 203 2.34 -21.85 9.47
N PHE A 204 3.24 -21.40 8.61
CA PHE A 204 2.94 -21.02 7.24
C PHE A 204 2.38 -22.19 6.41
N ASN A 205 3.00 -23.36 6.48
CA ASN A 205 2.53 -24.55 5.78
C ASN A 205 1.17 -25.03 6.34
N SER A 206 0.99 -25.03 7.66
CA SER A 206 -0.27 -25.39 8.29
C SER A 206 -1.40 -24.44 7.88
N GLU A 207 -1.10 -23.14 7.73
CA GLU A 207 -2.06 -22.15 7.24
C GLU A 207 -2.40 -22.36 5.76
N LEU A 208 -1.42 -22.76 4.96
CA LEU A 208 -1.59 -23.04 3.53
C LEU A 208 -2.37 -24.33 3.28
N ASP A 209 -2.15 -25.38 4.12
CA ASP A 209 -2.79 -26.69 4.02
C ASP A 209 -4.19 -26.74 4.67
N SER A 210 -4.57 -25.71 5.44
CA SER A 210 -5.92 -25.60 5.97
C SER A 210 -6.94 -25.49 4.82
N ASP A 211 -8.12 -26.12 4.97
CA ASP A 211 -9.23 -26.15 3.99
C ASP A 211 -9.82 -24.74 3.72
N LYS A 212 -8.96 -23.78 3.44
CA LYS A 212 -9.33 -22.41 3.09
C LYS A 212 -9.61 -22.26 1.60
N SER A 213 -10.38 -21.25 1.27
CA SER A 213 -10.68 -20.97 -0.13
C SER A 213 -9.38 -20.76 -0.94
N ALA A 214 -9.39 -21.13 -2.23
CA ALA A 214 -8.25 -20.92 -3.13
C ALA A 214 -7.77 -19.45 -3.18
N THR A 215 -8.67 -18.50 -2.91
CA THR A 215 -8.35 -17.06 -2.83
C THR A 215 -7.50 -16.74 -1.61
N THR A 216 -7.79 -17.34 -0.46
CA THR A 216 -7.01 -17.15 0.78
C THR A 216 -5.62 -17.77 0.65
N ALA A 217 -5.52 -19.00 0.15
CA ALA A 217 -4.24 -19.65 -0.11
C ALA A 217 -3.37 -18.84 -1.09
N ARG A 218 -3.98 -18.22 -2.09
CA ARG A 218 -3.30 -17.32 -3.02
C ARG A 218 -2.80 -16.04 -2.31
N SER A 219 -3.60 -15.45 -1.43
CA SER A 219 -3.20 -14.26 -0.65
C SER A 219 -1.98 -14.56 0.23
N ILE A 220 -1.97 -15.71 0.90
CA ILE A 220 -0.85 -16.17 1.74
C ILE A 220 0.45 -16.28 0.94
N ARG A 221 0.41 -16.94 -0.23
CA ARG A 221 1.57 -17.07 -1.12
C ARG A 221 2.03 -15.71 -1.65
N ASN A 222 1.11 -14.82 -1.96
CA ASN A 222 1.42 -13.49 -2.47
C ASN A 222 2.15 -12.63 -1.44
N VAL A 223 1.82 -12.73 -0.15
CA VAL A 223 2.56 -12.02 0.92
C VAL A 223 4.00 -12.49 0.97
N LYS A 224 4.24 -13.81 0.96
CA LYS A 224 5.59 -14.36 0.91
C LYS A 224 6.34 -13.88 -0.32
N GLY A 225 5.73 -14.02 -1.52
CA GLY A 225 6.32 -13.59 -2.79
C GLY A 225 6.65 -12.10 -2.84
N TYR A 226 5.81 -11.25 -2.23
CA TYR A 226 6.06 -9.81 -2.15
C TYR A 226 7.40 -9.51 -1.42
N PHE A 227 7.61 -10.08 -0.25
CA PHE A 227 8.83 -9.86 0.51
C PHE A 227 10.05 -10.58 -0.09
N GLU A 228 9.86 -11.72 -0.77
CA GLU A 228 10.91 -12.39 -1.52
C GLU A 228 11.46 -11.55 -2.68
N THR A 229 10.58 -10.90 -3.43
CA THR A 229 11.00 -10.03 -4.56
C THR A 229 11.83 -8.85 -4.10
N VAL A 230 11.63 -8.38 -2.87
CA VAL A 230 12.40 -7.29 -2.26
C VAL A 230 13.64 -7.80 -1.51
N GLY A 231 13.82 -9.13 -1.39
CA GLY A 231 14.94 -9.75 -0.67
C GLY A 231 14.87 -9.58 0.85
N ARG A 232 13.68 -9.37 1.40
CA ARG A 232 13.46 -9.14 2.84
C ARG A 232 12.84 -10.33 3.57
N THR A 233 12.69 -11.47 2.91
CA THR A 233 12.12 -12.68 3.51
C THR A 233 13.22 -13.50 4.18
N LYS A 234 12.95 -13.94 5.41
CA LYS A 234 13.76 -14.94 6.12
C LYS A 234 12.85 -16.05 6.63
N GLU A 235 13.23 -17.29 6.35
CA GLU A 235 12.47 -18.45 6.78
C GLU A 235 13.12 -19.07 8.02
N ILE A 236 12.32 -19.33 9.04
CA ILE A 236 12.75 -20.01 10.26
C ILE A 236 12.11 -21.37 10.32
N VAL A 237 12.95 -22.41 10.37
CA VAL A 237 12.50 -23.78 10.62
C VAL A 237 12.41 -23.99 12.12
N GLN A 238 11.21 -24.23 12.64
CA GLN A 238 10.94 -24.44 14.08
C GLN A 238 11.39 -25.84 14.54
N LYS A 239 12.66 -26.22 14.27
CA LYS A 239 13.23 -27.46 14.79
C LYS A 239 14.38 -27.10 15.72
N GLY A 240 14.23 -27.44 17.01
CA GLY A 240 15.14 -27.27 18.15
C GLY A 240 16.56 -26.79 17.87
N GLY A 241 17.02 -25.75 18.59
CA GLY A 241 18.40 -25.26 18.55
C GLY A 241 18.85 -24.51 17.30
N ALA A 242 18.24 -24.75 16.14
CA ALA A 242 18.56 -24.05 14.90
C ALA A 242 18.00 -22.61 14.87
N VAL A 243 16.93 -22.35 15.61
CA VAL A 243 16.24 -21.05 15.66
C VAL A 243 17.19 -19.94 16.14
N ASP A 244 18.05 -20.21 17.13
CA ASP A 244 18.99 -19.20 17.66
C ASP A 244 20.01 -18.74 16.63
N LYS A 245 20.55 -19.68 15.83
CA LYS A 245 21.52 -19.36 14.79
C LYS A 245 20.87 -18.56 13.65
N GLN A 246 19.67 -18.96 13.26
CA GLN A 246 18.94 -18.30 12.17
C GLN A 246 18.53 -16.86 12.55
N ILE A 247 18.09 -16.64 13.79
CA ILE A 247 17.76 -15.28 14.25
C ILE A 247 19.00 -14.41 14.37
N LYS A 248 20.12 -14.97 14.84
CA LYS A 248 21.39 -14.24 14.89
C LYS A 248 21.85 -13.80 13.49
N GLU A 249 21.69 -14.65 12.48
CA GLU A 249 21.99 -14.33 11.10
C GLU A 249 21.08 -13.22 10.55
N ILE A 250 19.77 -13.29 10.84
CA ILE A 250 18.78 -12.26 10.43
C ILE A 250 19.17 -10.88 10.97
N ILE A 251 19.59 -10.80 12.22
CA ILE A 251 19.95 -9.53 12.87
C ILE A 251 21.33 -9.05 12.41
N SER A 252 22.28 -9.96 12.19
CA SER A 252 23.65 -9.60 11.77
C SER A 252 23.73 -9.08 10.33
N GLU A 253 22.79 -9.43 9.46
CA GLU A 253 22.70 -8.92 8.09
C GLU A 253 22.14 -7.48 7.99
N ASP A 254 21.65 -6.92 9.09
CA ASP A 254 21.14 -5.54 9.15
C ASP A 254 22.21 -4.49 9.48
N PHE A 255 23.49 -4.89 9.53
CA PHE A 255 24.64 -3.99 9.77
C PHE A 255 25.54 -3.82 8.57
#